data_0637ce78795355757ed456970574b384
#
_entry.id   0637ce78795355757ed456970574b384
#
_cell.length_a   1.000
_cell.length_b   1.000
_cell.length_c   1.000
_cell.angle_alpha   90.00
_cell.angle_beta   90.00
_cell.angle_gamma   90.00
#
_symmetry.space_group_name_H-M   'P 1'
#
loop_
_entity.id
_entity.type
_entity.pdbx_description
1 polymer ?
#
loop_
_entity_poly.entity_id
_entity_poly.type
_entity_poly.pdbx_seq_one_letter_code
_entity_poly.pdbx_strand_id
1 'polypeptide(L)'
;MASLGVNIDHIANVRQARRTVEPDPVPMALLAELGGADGITVHLREDRRHIQDRDVELLRQTVRSRLNLEMAATPEMEAIALRIKPDMVTLVPERREEVTTEGGLNVAEQVQSLTAMVQRLQADGIPVSLFVDPDIQQLQACQATGARWVELHTGTYAEASWDQQPAELARLTEATAQARALGLRVNAGHGLTYQNVEPVAAIEGMEELNIGHTIVARALAIGLQSAVSEMRRLVENPRRDPLFGRLN
;
A
#
# COMPACT_ATOMS: atom_id res chain seq x y z
N MET A 1 6.20 2.74 16.02
CA MET A 1 5.92 1.40 15.44
C MET A 1 5.04 1.64 14.23
N ALA A 2 5.32 0.98 13.12
CA ALA A 2 4.49 1.08 11.93
C ALA A 2 3.15 0.35 12.12
N SER A 3 2.09 0.82 11.47
CA SER A 3 0.81 0.14 11.36
C SER A 3 0.79 -0.82 10.16
N LEU A 4 -0.14 -1.76 10.16
CA LEU A 4 -0.33 -2.74 9.09
C LEU A 4 -1.59 -2.42 8.29
N GLY A 5 -1.41 -1.96 7.04
CA GLY A 5 -2.44 -1.94 6.02
C GLY A 5 -2.47 -3.30 5.30
N VAL A 6 -3.63 -3.92 5.24
CA VAL A 6 -3.79 -5.21 4.54
C VAL A 6 -4.46 -4.98 3.20
N ASN A 7 -3.68 -5.17 2.11
CA ASN A 7 -4.25 -5.15 0.77
C ASN A 7 -4.92 -6.50 0.46
N ILE A 8 -6.21 -6.45 0.11
CA ILE A 8 -7.04 -7.63 -0.13
C ILE A 8 -7.34 -7.90 -1.62
N ASP A 9 -6.67 -7.22 -2.54
CA ASP A 9 -6.90 -7.35 -3.99
C ASP A 9 -6.73 -8.79 -4.49
N HIS A 10 -5.75 -9.51 -3.94
CA HIS A 10 -5.47 -10.89 -4.36
C HIS A 10 -6.59 -11.87 -4.02
N ILE A 11 -7.46 -11.55 -3.05
CA ILE A 11 -8.70 -12.30 -2.80
C ILE A 11 -9.65 -12.13 -4.00
N ALA A 12 -9.80 -10.89 -4.46
CA ALA A 12 -10.59 -10.61 -5.66
C ALA A 12 -9.97 -11.21 -6.93
N ASN A 13 -8.62 -11.31 -7.03
CA ASN A 13 -7.95 -12.01 -8.13
C ASN A 13 -8.40 -13.48 -8.21
N VAL A 14 -8.47 -14.18 -7.07
CA VAL A 14 -8.95 -15.58 -7.04
C VAL A 14 -10.40 -15.68 -7.53
N ARG A 15 -11.28 -14.78 -7.10
CA ARG A 15 -12.67 -14.68 -7.60
C ARG A 15 -12.70 -14.48 -9.11
N GLN A 16 -11.92 -13.53 -9.61
CA GLN A 16 -11.93 -13.14 -11.01
C GLN A 16 -11.27 -14.18 -11.94
N ALA A 17 -10.38 -15.05 -11.41
CA ALA A 17 -9.84 -16.17 -12.16
C ALA A 17 -10.94 -17.11 -12.70
N ARG A 18 -12.09 -17.16 -12.03
CA ARG A 18 -13.27 -17.95 -12.43
C ARG A 18 -14.48 -17.08 -12.78
N ARG A 19 -14.40 -15.76 -12.64
CA ARG A 19 -15.52 -14.80 -12.81
C ARG A 19 -16.75 -15.24 -12.02
N THR A 20 -16.54 -15.62 -10.77
CA THR A 20 -17.58 -16.11 -9.85
C THR A 20 -17.86 -15.09 -8.74
N VAL A 21 -18.60 -15.49 -7.71
CA VAL A 21 -18.92 -14.65 -6.55
C VAL A 21 -17.95 -14.88 -5.36
N GLU A 22 -17.16 -15.94 -5.40
CA GLU A 22 -16.26 -16.35 -4.32
C GLU A 22 -14.81 -16.45 -4.79
N PRO A 23 -13.85 -16.15 -3.86
CA PRO A 23 -14.05 -15.55 -2.53
C PRO A 23 -14.48 -14.09 -2.62
N ASP A 24 -15.39 -13.66 -1.75
CA ASP A 24 -15.81 -12.24 -1.66
C ASP A 24 -14.83 -11.46 -0.78
N PRO A 25 -14.19 -10.38 -1.26
CA PRO A 25 -13.24 -9.60 -0.47
C PRO A 25 -13.91 -8.87 0.72
N VAL A 26 -15.21 -8.60 0.68
CA VAL A 26 -15.89 -7.84 1.73
C VAL A 26 -15.88 -8.56 3.08
N PRO A 27 -16.37 -9.82 3.23
CA PRO A 27 -16.21 -10.55 4.48
C PRO A 27 -14.76 -10.85 4.84
N MET A 28 -13.85 -10.89 3.86
CA MET A 28 -12.44 -11.12 4.13
C MET A 28 -11.77 -9.89 4.77
N ALA A 29 -12.23 -8.68 4.47
CA ALA A 29 -11.79 -7.48 5.18
C ALA A 29 -12.05 -7.58 6.69
N LEU A 30 -13.22 -8.07 7.10
CA LEU A 30 -13.52 -8.30 8.52
C LEU A 30 -12.56 -9.31 9.16
N LEU A 31 -12.20 -10.39 8.45
CA LEU A 31 -11.22 -11.35 8.96
C LEU A 31 -9.82 -10.75 9.09
N ALA A 32 -9.44 -9.84 8.17
CA ALA A 32 -8.20 -9.10 8.28
C ALA A 32 -8.21 -8.16 9.51
N GLU A 33 -9.29 -7.43 9.75
CA GLU A 33 -9.46 -6.60 10.95
C GLU A 33 -9.40 -7.43 12.24
N LEU A 34 -10.07 -8.58 12.29
CA LEU A 34 -9.99 -9.52 13.41
C LEU A 34 -8.58 -10.09 13.62
N GLY A 35 -7.78 -10.18 12.55
CA GLY A 35 -6.37 -10.54 12.60
C GLY A 35 -5.47 -9.41 13.10
N GLY A 36 -5.98 -8.20 13.22
CA GLY A 36 -5.28 -7.02 13.72
C GLY A 36 -4.81 -6.05 12.63
N ALA A 37 -5.41 -6.05 11.44
CA ALA A 37 -5.16 -5.01 10.45
C ALA A 37 -5.55 -3.62 11.01
N ASP A 38 -4.68 -2.61 10.82
CA ASP A 38 -4.96 -1.22 11.18
C ASP A 38 -5.70 -0.47 10.07
N GLY A 39 -5.66 -1.03 8.87
CA GLY A 39 -6.37 -0.53 7.69
C GLY A 39 -6.54 -1.63 6.65
N ILE A 40 -7.50 -1.43 5.78
CA ILE A 40 -7.76 -2.25 4.59
C ILE A 40 -7.40 -1.42 3.38
N THR A 41 -6.58 -1.99 2.50
CA THR A 41 -6.19 -1.38 1.23
C THR A 41 -6.81 -2.16 0.09
N VAL A 42 -7.39 -1.45 -0.87
CA VAL A 42 -7.92 -2.01 -2.12
C VAL A 42 -7.55 -1.11 -3.29
N HIS A 43 -7.17 -1.72 -4.40
CA HIS A 43 -6.90 -1.03 -5.65
C HIS A 43 -8.07 -1.22 -6.63
N LEU A 44 -8.84 -0.17 -6.84
CA LEU A 44 -9.84 -0.15 -7.90
C LEU A 44 -9.17 0.29 -9.22
N ARG A 45 -8.72 -0.67 -10.01
CA ARG A 45 -8.11 -0.39 -11.31
C ARG A 45 -9.17 0.07 -12.33
N GLU A 46 -8.74 0.90 -13.30
CA GLU A 46 -9.61 1.34 -14.39
C GLU A 46 -10.20 0.16 -15.18
N ASP A 47 -9.45 -0.93 -15.35
CA ASP A 47 -9.89 -2.12 -16.07
C ASP A 47 -10.69 -3.14 -15.21
N ARG A 48 -10.88 -2.86 -13.92
CA ARG A 48 -11.65 -3.71 -12.99
C ARG A 48 -11.21 -5.19 -13.01
N ARG A 49 -9.91 -5.47 -13.22
CA ARG A 49 -9.42 -6.86 -13.33
C ARG A 49 -9.56 -7.70 -12.05
N HIS A 50 -9.69 -7.06 -10.89
CA HIS A 50 -9.89 -7.74 -9.59
C HIS A 50 -10.98 -7.08 -8.76
N ILE A 51 -10.69 -6.03 -7.99
CA ILE A 51 -11.70 -5.27 -7.22
C ILE A 51 -12.70 -4.64 -8.18
N GLN A 52 -13.98 -4.69 -7.80
CA GLN A 52 -15.11 -4.13 -8.52
C GLN A 52 -15.70 -2.94 -7.76
N ASP A 53 -16.44 -2.07 -8.46
CA ASP A 53 -17.11 -0.90 -7.84
C ASP A 53 -17.99 -1.33 -6.65
N ARG A 54 -18.73 -2.44 -6.79
CA ARG A 54 -19.55 -3.05 -5.71
C ARG A 54 -18.71 -3.34 -4.47
N ASP A 55 -17.49 -3.84 -4.65
CA ASP A 55 -16.64 -4.20 -3.51
C ASP A 55 -16.26 -2.96 -2.72
N VAL A 56 -15.85 -1.89 -3.41
CA VAL A 56 -15.45 -0.63 -2.77
C VAL A 56 -16.63 0.01 -2.03
N GLU A 57 -17.84 0.00 -2.62
CA GLU A 57 -19.05 0.52 -2.00
C GLU A 57 -19.42 -0.22 -0.71
N LEU A 58 -19.30 -1.55 -0.70
CA LEU A 58 -19.60 -2.36 0.47
C LEU A 58 -18.49 -2.28 1.52
N LEU A 59 -17.22 -2.26 1.10
CA LEU A 59 -16.10 -2.07 2.02
C LEU A 59 -16.20 -0.75 2.75
N ARG A 60 -16.57 0.35 2.06
CA ARG A 60 -16.80 1.65 2.73
C ARG A 60 -17.83 1.59 3.84
N GLN A 61 -18.85 0.74 3.70
CA GLN A 61 -19.91 0.58 4.68
C GLN A 61 -19.56 -0.39 5.82
N THR A 62 -18.63 -1.34 5.58
CA THR A 62 -18.39 -2.46 6.49
C THR A 62 -17.05 -2.41 7.21
N VAL A 63 -16.01 -1.83 6.59
CA VAL A 63 -14.70 -1.63 7.21
C VAL A 63 -14.82 -0.66 8.38
N ARG A 64 -14.26 -1.05 9.54
CA ARG A 64 -14.29 -0.28 10.78
C ARG A 64 -12.96 0.38 11.11
N SER A 65 -11.88 -0.13 10.57
CA SER A 65 -10.55 0.46 10.58
C SER A 65 -10.46 1.59 9.53
N ARG A 66 -9.35 1.73 8.84
CA ARG A 66 -9.21 2.69 7.73
C ARG A 66 -9.38 1.99 6.39
N LEU A 67 -10.11 2.59 5.46
CA LEU A 67 -10.16 2.17 4.07
C LEU A 67 -9.24 3.06 3.23
N ASN A 68 -8.15 2.49 2.72
CA ASN A 68 -7.27 3.11 1.74
C ASN A 68 -7.66 2.65 0.33
N LEU A 69 -8.01 3.60 -0.53
CA LEU A 69 -8.34 3.34 -1.93
C LEU A 69 -7.13 3.69 -2.81
N GLU A 70 -6.49 2.67 -3.35
CA GLU A 70 -5.50 2.83 -4.41
C GLU A 70 -6.21 3.03 -5.75
N MET A 71 -5.75 4.01 -6.54
CA MET A 71 -6.38 4.34 -7.82
C MET A 71 -5.43 5.10 -8.75
N ALA A 72 -5.70 5.02 -10.05
CA ALA A 72 -5.06 5.88 -11.05
C ALA A 72 -5.49 7.35 -10.88
N ALA A 73 -4.59 8.27 -11.25
CA ALA A 73 -4.87 9.70 -11.22
C ALA A 73 -5.72 10.15 -12.42
N THR A 74 -6.93 9.61 -12.56
CA THR A 74 -7.86 9.93 -13.65
C THR A 74 -9.15 10.59 -13.15
N PRO A 75 -9.86 11.35 -14.00
CA PRO A 75 -11.11 12.00 -13.61
C PRO A 75 -12.21 11.01 -13.18
N GLU A 76 -12.26 9.81 -13.77
CA GLU A 76 -13.20 8.76 -13.38
C GLU A 76 -12.94 8.31 -11.93
N MET A 77 -11.68 7.97 -11.62
CA MET A 77 -11.29 7.50 -10.30
C MET A 77 -11.45 8.60 -9.24
N GLU A 78 -11.15 9.84 -9.58
CA GLU A 78 -11.40 10.99 -8.70
C GLU A 78 -12.89 11.12 -8.36
N ALA A 79 -13.78 11.01 -9.34
CA ALA A 79 -15.22 11.08 -9.10
C ALA A 79 -15.71 9.93 -8.21
N ILE A 80 -15.16 8.73 -8.37
CA ILE A 80 -15.44 7.58 -7.50
C ILE A 80 -14.95 7.85 -6.08
N ALA A 81 -13.71 8.32 -5.90
CA ALA A 81 -13.17 8.63 -4.58
C ALA A 81 -14.01 9.69 -3.84
N LEU A 82 -14.41 10.76 -4.53
CA LEU A 82 -15.27 11.81 -3.96
C LEU A 82 -16.66 11.28 -3.55
N ARG A 83 -17.19 10.29 -4.26
CA ARG A 83 -18.47 9.64 -3.93
C ARG A 83 -18.33 8.65 -2.76
N ILE A 84 -17.27 7.84 -2.76
CA ILE A 84 -17.03 6.79 -1.75
C ILE A 84 -16.55 7.39 -0.43
N LYS A 85 -15.71 8.44 -0.48
CA LYS A 85 -15.07 9.08 0.68
C LYS A 85 -14.28 8.08 1.53
N PRO A 86 -13.26 7.42 0.95
CA PRO A 86 -12.38 6.56 1.73
C PRO A 86 -11.60 7.38 2.78
N ASP A 87 -11.01 6.71 3.74
CA ASP A 87 -10.21 7.38 4.79
C ASP A 87 -8.85 7.84 4.28
N MET A 88 -8.41 7.31 3.13
CA MET A 88 -7.24 7.74 2.37
C MET A 88 -7.39 7.34 0.90
N VAL A 89 -6.79 8.12 0.02
CA VAL A 89 -6.53 7.76 -1.37
C VAL A 89 -5.03 7.64 -1.57
N THR A 90 -4.56 6.55 -2.18
CA THR A 90 -3.19 6.42 -2.67
C THR A 90 -3.20 6.43 -4.19
N LEU A 91 -2.57 7.47 -4.79
CA LEU A 91 -2.43 7.55 -6.23
C LEU A 91 -1.28 6.67 -6.70
N VAL A 92 -1.59 5.73 -7.60
CA VAL A 92 -0.65 4.74 -8.13
C VAL A 92 -0.58 4.81 -9.65
N PRO A 93 0.53 4.41 -10.29
CA PRO A 93 0.57 4.27 -11.74
C PRO A 93 -0.24 3.05 -12.17
N GLU A 94 -0.91 3.16 -13.32
CA GLU A 94 -1.58 2.01 -13.96
C GLU A 94 -1.16 1.90 -15.41
N ARG A 95 -0.60 0.75 -15.78
CA ARG A 95 -0.36 0.36 -17.17
C ARG A 95 -1.11 -0.93 -17.44
N ARG A 96 -1.80 -1.00 -18.58
CA ARG A 96 -2.64 -2.16 -18.93
C ARG A 96 -1.84 -3.45 -19.10
N GLU A 97 -0.59 -3.33 -19.50
CA GLU A 97 0.30 -4.45 -19.81
C GLU A 97 0.98 -5.05 -18.58
N GLU A 98 1.05 -4.29 -17.47
CA GLU A 98 1.64 -4.75 -16.21
C GLU A 98 0.71 -5.70 -15.47
N VAL A 99 1.25 -6.81 -14.97
CA VAL A 99 0.51 -7.75 -14.12
C VAL A 99 0.27 -7.15 -12.75
N THR A 100 1.25 -6.42 -12.25
CA THR A 100 1.23 -5.66 -10.99
C THR A 100 1.91 -4.31 -11.22
N THR A 101 1.93 -3.44 -10.22
CA THR A 101 2.60 -2.14 -10.30
C THR A 101 4.11 -2.35 -10.27
N GLU A 102 4.82 -2.06 -11.36
CA GLU A 102 6.25 -2.33 -11.53
C GLU A 102 7.16 -1.16 -11.11
N GLY A 103 6.61 -0.05 -10.64
CA GLY A 103 7.36 1.13 -10.18
C GLY A 103 6.45 2.19 -9.60
N GLY A 104 7.05 3.26 -9.07
CA GLY A 104 6.33 4.40 -8.54
C GLY A 104 5.73 5.31 -9.61
N LEU A 105 4.78 6.15 -9.20
CA LEU A 105 4.21 7.21 -10.02
C LEU A 105 5.29 8.25 -10.34
N ASN A 106 5.43 8.64 -11.61
CA ASN A 106 6.34 9.72 -11.98
C ASN A 106 5.70 11.10 -11.69
N VAL A 107 5.79 11.49 -10.43
CA VAL A 107 5.18 12.74 -9.93
C VAL A 107 5.88 13.95 -10.52
N ALA A 108 7.21 13.90 -10.70
CA ALA A 108 8.01 15.01 -11.21
C ALA A 108 7.54 15.51 -12.58
N GLU A 109 7.06 14.61 -13.44
CA GLU A 109 6.52 14.97 -14.76
C GLU A 109 5.04 15.41 -14.72
N GLN A 110 4.34 15.21 -13.58
CA GLN A 110 2.89 15.40 -13.48
C GLN A 110 2.47 16.34 -12.34
N VAL A 111 3.41 17.12 -11.78
CA VAL A 111 3.15 17.97 -10.60
C VAL A 111 1.89 18.80 -10.74
N GLN A 112 1.69 19.47 -11.89
CA GLN A 112 0.56 20.39 -12.07
C GLN A 112 -0.80 19.66 -12.03
N SER A 113 -0.94 18.54 -12.74
CA SER A 113 -2.19 17.76 -12.79
C SER A 113 -2.48 17.11 -11.44
N LEU A 114 -1.45 16.54 -10.81
CA LEU A 114 -1.58 15.91 -9.50
C LEU A 114 -1.91 16.93 -8.41
N THR A 115 -1.31 18.12 -8.43
CA THR A 115 -1.65 19.21 -7.49
C THR A 115 -3.15 19.52 -7.54
N ALA A 116 -3.72 19.67 -8.73
CA ALA A 116 -5.14 19.98 -8.87
C ALA A 116 -6.04 18.87 -8.28
N MET A 117 -5.72 17.60 -8.51
CA MET A 117 -6.45 16.46 -7.96
C MET A 117 -6.28 16.36 -6.43
N VAL A 118 -5.04 16.45 -5.94
CA VAL A 118 -4.73 16.44 -4.50
C VAL A 118 -5.54 17.52 -3.76
N GLN A 119 -5.57 18.75 -4.30
CA GLN A 119 -6.33 19.84 -3.70
C GLN A 119 -7.83 19.55 -3.64
N ARG A 120 -8.43 19.00 -4.71
CA ARG A 120 -9.87 18.67 -4.72
C ARG A 120 -10.21 17.57 -3.73
N LEU A 121 -9.44 16.48 -3.69
CA LEU A 121 -9.64 15.39 -2.74
C LEU A 121 -9.48 15.87 -1.29
N GLN A 122 -8.43 16.65 -1.00
CA GLN A 122 -8.19 17.18 0.35
C GLN A 122 -9.24 18.22 0.77
N ALA A 123 -9.79 19.01 -0.16
CA ALA A 123 -10.88 19.95 0.12
C ALA A 123 -12.16 19.22 0.55
N ASP A 124 -12.38 17.98 0.07
CA ASP A 124 -13.49 17.11 0.49
C ASP A 124 -13.15 16.24 1.72
N GLY A 125 -12.01 16.49 2.35
CA GLY A 125 -11.58 15.83 3.58
C GLY A 125 -10.89 14.48 3.37
N ILE A 126 -10.50 14.12 2.14
CA ILE A 126 -9.85 12.86 1.81
C ILE A 126 -8.33 13.08 1.78
N PRO A 127 -7.56 12.51 2.73
CA PRO A 127 -6.10 12.53 2.68
C PRO A 127 -5.56 11.82 1.43
N VAL A 128 -4.47 12.34 0.86
CA VAL A 128 -3.85 11.77 -0.34
C VAL A 128 -2.42 11.35 -0.06
N SER A 129 -2.10 10.12 -0.46
CA SER A 129 -0.77 9.53 -0.55
C SER A 129 -0.36 9.39 -2.02
N LEU A 130 0.93 9.52 -2.31
CA LEU A 130 1.49 9.28 -3.64
C LEU A 130 2.46 8.09 -3.56
N PHE A 131 2.18 7.06 -4.37
CA PHE A 131 3.03 5.87 -4.47
C PHE A 131 4.22 6.15 -5.39
N VAL A 132 5.43 6.21 -4.84
CA VAL A 132 6.63 6.67 -5.57
C VAL A 132 7.84 5.79 -5.29
N ASP A 133 8.76 5.76 -6.22
CA ASP A 133 10.07 5.18 -5.97
C ASP A 133 10.86 5.99 -4.93
N PRO A 134 11.76 5.37 -4.15
CA PRO A 134 12.57 6.05 -3.14
C PRO A 134 13.66 6.93 -3.79
N ASP A 135 13.23 8.05 -4.35
CA ASP A 135 14.03 9.01 -5.09
C ASP A 135 13.73 10.44 -4.65
N ILE A 136 14.78 11.25 -4.39
CA ILE A 136 14.64 12.60 -3.85
C ILE A 136 13.87 13.55 -4.79
N GLN A 137 14.00 13.39 -6.10
CA GLN A 137 13.29 14.25 -7.06
C GLN A 137 11.79 13.96 -7.01
N GLN A 138 11.41 12.69 -6.88
CA GLN A 138 10.02 12.29 -6.70
C GLN A 138 9.45 12.81 -5.37
N LEU A 139 10.21 12.72 -4.27
CA LEU A 139 9.79 13.22 -2.95
C LEU A 139 9.58 14.74 -2.94
N GLN A 140 10.48 15.51 -3.56
CA GLN A 140 10.34 16.95 -3.72
C GLN A 140 9.11 17.31 -4.57
N ALA A 141 8.89 16.55 -5.64
CA ALA A 141 7.69 16.70 -6.47
C ALA A 141 6.41 16.38 -5.68
N CYS A 142 6.41 15.34 -4.85
CA CYS A 142 5.30 15.02 -3.95
C CYS A 142 4.97 16.18 -3.02
N GLN A 143 5.98 16.75 -2.36
CA GLN A 143 5.79 17.92 -1.51
C GLN A 143 5.16 19.09 -2.28
N ALA A 144 5.63 19.34 -3.51
CA ALA A 144 5.13 20.42 -4.35
C ALA A 144 3.65 20.24 -4.75
N THR A 145 3.12 19.02 -4.77
CA THR A 145 1.67 18.78 -5.03
C THR A 145 0.79 19.17 -3.86
N GLY A 146 1.33 19.30 -2.65
CA GLY A 146 0.57 19.51 -1.42
C GLY A 146 0.03 18.22 -0.81
N ALA A 147 0.39 17.05 -1.32
CA ALA A 147 0.11 15.77 -0.67
C ALA A 147 0.83 15.71 0.69
N ARG A 148 0.20 15.07 1.67
CA ARG A 148 0.78 14.94 3.02
C ARG A 148 1.47 13.62 3.25
N TRP A 149 1.15 12.60 2.46
CA TRP A 149 1.71 11.26 2.56
C TRP A 149 2.41 10.87 1.27
N VAL A 150 3.42 10.05 1.43
CA VAL A 150 4.01 9.26 0.35
C VAL A 150 4.01 7.80 0.77
N GLU A 151 3.85 6.92 -0.20
CA GLU A 151 4.10 5.49 -0.03
C GLU A 151 5.32 5.12 -0.87
N LEU A 152 6.39 4.69 -0.21
CA LEU A 152 7.62 4.28 -0.88
C LEU A 152 7.45 2.88 -1.48
N HIS A 153 7.71 2.77 -2.78
CA HIS A 153 7.75 1.50 -3.49
C HIS A 153 8.91 0.63 -2.98
N THR A 154 8.60 -0.54 -2.43
CA THR A 154 9.60 -1.46 -1.87
C THR A 154 9.93 -2.63 -2.79
N GLY A 155 9.42 -2.66 -4.03
CA GLY A 155 9.63 -3.77 -4.96
C GLY A 155 11.10 -4.07 -5.22
N THR A 156 11.92 -3.06 -5.52
CA THR A 156 13.37 -3.24 -5.73
C THR A 156 14.06 -3.88 -4.51
N TYR A 157 13.70 -3.45 -3.30
CA TYR A 157 14.20 -4.07 -2.06
C TYR A 157 13.72 -5.52 -1.92
N ALA A 158 12.46 -5.79 -2.23
CA ALA A 158 11.85 -7.10 -2.05
C ALA A 158 12.40 -8.14 -3.02
N GLU A 159 12.75 -7.72 -4.25
CA GLU A 159 13.29 -8.55 -5.33
C GLU A 159 14.83 -8.62 -5.31
N ALA A 160 15.48 -7.77 -4.54
CA ALA A 160 16.94 -7.72 -4.43
C ALA A 160 17.50 -9.05 -3.94
N SER A 161 18.61 -9.45 -4.53
CA SER A 161 19.39 -10.57 -4.02
C SER A 161 19.91 -10.27 -2.61
N TRP A 162 20.18 -11.31 -1.87
CA TRP A 162 20.65 -11.22 -0.49
C TRP A 162 21.80 -10.22 -0.25
N ASP A 163 22.77 -10.14 -1.15
CA ASP A 163 23.92 -9.24 -1.08
C ASP A 163 23.56 -7.80 -1.45
N GLN A 164 22.51 -7.58 -2.23
CA GLN A 164 22.00 -6.27 -2.64
C GLN A 164 20.98 -5.68 -1.66
N GLN A 165 20.24 -6.53 -0.97
CA GLN A 165 19.15 -6.13 -0.06
C GLN A 165 19.57 -5.09 1.00
N PRO A 166 20.78 -5.13 1.62
CA PRO A 166 21.20 -4.08 2.54
C PRO A 166 21.34 -2.69 1.89
N ALA A 167 21.78 -2.63 0.63
CA ALA A 167 21.89 -1.37 -0.10
C ALA A 167 20.51 -0.78 -0.40
N GLU A 168 19.56 -1.60 -0.82
CA GLU A 168 18.18 -1.15 -1.06
C GLU A 168 17.47 -0.73 0.23
N LEU A 169 17.73 -1.42 1.35
CA LEU A 169 17.23 -0.99 2.66
C LEU A 169 17.79 0.38 3.07
N ALA A 170 19.08 0.62 2.80
CA ALA A 170 19.70 1.92 3.05
C ALA A 170 19.05 3.03 2.21
N ARG A 171 18.72 2.76 0.94
CA ARG A 171 17.97 3.70 0.07
C ARG A 171 16.59 4.03 0.64
N LEU A 172 15.84 3.04 1.09
CA LEU A 172 14.53 3.24 1.73
C LEU A 172 14.66 4.06 3.02
N THR A 173 15.70 3.80 3.81
CA THR A 173 15.97 4.54 5.06
C THR A 173 16.30 6.01 4.76
N GLU A 174 17.14 6.27 3.78
CA GLU A 174 17.49 7.62 3.36
C GLU A 174 16.28 8.36 2.79
N ALA A 175 15.52 7.72 1.90
CA ALA A 175 14.29 8.30 1.33
C ALA A 175 13.26 8.63 2.41
N THR A 176 13.11 7.77 3.42
CA THR A 176 12.24 8.03 4.57
C THR A 176 12.68 9.28 5.34
N ALA A 177 13.97 9.41 5.63
CA ALA A 177 14.51 10.59 6.32
C ALA A 177 14.32 11.87 5.48
N GLN A 178 14.57 11.81 4.17
CA GLN A 178 14.38 12.93 3.25
C GLN A 178 12.91 13.35 3.14
N ALA A 179 11.98 12.39 2.99
CA ALA A 179 10.55 12.68 2.96
C ALA A 179 10.08 13.37 4.23
N ARG A 180 10.51 12.90 5.39
CA ARG A 180 10.20 13.52 6.69
C ARG A 180 10.78 14.92 6.82
N ALA A 181 11.99 15.16 6.33
CA ALA A 181 12.60 16.50 6.31
C ALA A 181 11.81 17.48 5.42
N LEU A 182 11.14 16.97 4.37
CA LEU A 182 10.20 17.71 3.53
C LEU A 182 8.81 17.90 4.17
N GLY A 183 8.58 17.36 5.37
CA GLY A 183 7.29 17.43 6.07
C GLY A 183 6.27 16.39 5.62
N LEU A 184 6.68 15.39 4.85
CA LEU A 184 5.83 14.29 4.41
C LEU A 184 5.77 13.19 5.47
N ARG A 185 4.63 12.52 5.55
CA ARG A 185 4.44 11.27 6.30
C ARG A 185 4.74 10.11 5.37
N VAL A 186 5.30 9.02 5.89
CA VAL A 186 5.87 7.96 5.07
C VAL A 186 5.24 6.61 5.37
N ASN A 187 4.59 6.06 4.35
CA ASN A 187 4.19 4.68 4.26
C ASN A 187 5.11 3.93 3.30
N ALA A 188 5.04 2.61 3.24
CA ALA A 188 5.73 1.81 2.24
C ALA A 188 4.92 0.56 1.89
N GLY A 189 5.14 0.03 0.71
CA GLY A 189 4.42 -1.15 0.23
C GLY A 189 5.01 -1.76 -1.03
N HIS A 190 4.42 -2.87 -1.41
CA HIS A 190 4.74 -3.70 -2.55
C HIS A 190 5.92 -4.67 -2.34
N GLY A 191 5.65 -5.96 -2.55
CA GLY A 191 6.67 -7.01 -2.51
C GLY A 191 7.11 -7.47 -1.12
N LEU A 192 6.67 -6.82 -0.05
CA LEU A 192 7.03 -7.21 1.31
C LEU A 192 6.45 -8.59 1.68
N THR A 193 7.27 -9.38 2.39
CA THR A 193 6.98 -10.76 2.80
C THR A 193 7.27 -10.95 4.28
N TYR A 194 6.91 -12.12 4.83
CA TYR A 194 7.24 -12.50 6.21
C TYR A 194 8.75 -12.59 6.47
N GLN A 195 9.57 -12.70 5.41
CA GLN A 195 11.02 -12.83 5.51
C GLN A 195 11.76 -11.49 5.44
N ASN A 196 11.14 -10.47 4.80
CA ASN A 196 11.83 -9.21 4.53
C ASN A 196 11.17 -7.96 5.15
N VAL A 197 10.02 -8.09 5.80
CA VAL A 197 9.23 -6.96 6.33
C VAL A 197 9.88 -6.28 7.54
N GLU A 198 10.51 -7.04 8.44
CA GLU A 198 11.00 -6.51 9.73
C GLU A 198 12.01 -5.35 9.57
N PRO A 199 13.03 -5.44 8.68
CA PRO A 199 13.95 -4.33 8.49
C PRO A 199 13.28 -3.04 8.00
N VAL A 200 12.26 -3.14 7.15
CA VAL A 200 11.50 -1.98 6.65
C VAL A 200 10.61 -1.40 7.76
N ALA A 201 9.95 -2.25 8.54
CA ALA A 201 9.14 -1.82 9.70
C ALA A 201 9.98 -1.13 10.79
N ALA A 202 11.28 -1.45 10.88
CA ALA A 202 12.21 -0.85 11.83
C ALA A 202 12.76 0.52 11.41
N ILE A 203 12.52 0.97 10.17
CA ILE A 203 12.98 2.29 9.68
C ILE A 203 12.33 3.39 10.53
N GLU A 204 13.14 4.28 11.08
CA GLU A 204 12.65 5.39 11.88
C GLU A 204 11.79 6.35 11.04
N GLY A 205 10.54 6.53 11.44
CA GLY A 205 9.59 7.39 10.73
C GLY A 205 8.71 6.68 9.71
N MET A 206 8.86 5.36 9.55
CA MET A 206 7.89 4.56 8.83
C MET A 206 6.59 4.47 9.61
N GLU A 207 5.47 4.85 9.00
CA GLU A 207 4.18 4.93 9.68
C GLU A 207 3.26 3.76 9.38
N GLU A 208 3.26 3.26 8.14
CA GLU A 208 2.41 2.16 7.73
C GLU A 208 3.07 1.31 6.66
N LEU A 209 2.82 0.00 6.70
CA LEU A 209 3.20 -0.92 5.64
C LEU A 209 1.95 -1.52 5.00
N ASN A 210 1.78 -1.32 3.69
CA ASN A 210 0.69 -1.90 2.90
C ASN A 210 1.14 -3.22 2.29
N ILE A 211 0.55 -4.34 2.73
CA ILE A 211 0.99 -5.69 2.40
C ILE A 211 -0.20 -6.54 1.96
N GLY A 212 -0.11 -7.15 0.78
CA GLY A 212 -1.20 -7.93 0.19
C GLY A 212 -0.82 -9.37 -0.14
N HIS A 213 -0.11 -9.57 -1.24
CA HIS A 213 0.11 -10.89 -1.85
C HIS A 213 0.58 -11.97 -0.86
N THR A 214 1.60 -11.68 -0.09
CA THR A 214 2.19 -12.66 0.85
C THR A 214 1.21 -13.07 1.95
N ILE A 215 0.37 -12.13 2.44
CA ILE A 215 -0.66 -12.42 3.45
C ILE A 215 -1.73 -13.34 2.86
N VAL A 216 -2.21 -13.07 1.65
CA VAL A 216 -3.21 -13.91 0.97
C VAL A 216 -2.63 -15.28 0.65
N ALA A 217 -1.38 -15.36 0.16
CA ALA A 217 -0.70 -16.61 -0.07
C ALA A 217 -0.57 -17.45 1.22
N ARG A 218 -0.18 -16.82 2.33
CA ARG A 218 -0.11 -17.48 3.65
C ARG A 218 -1.48 -17.93 4.12
N ALA A 219 -2.51 -17.14 3.86
CA ALA A 219 -3.88 -17.43 4.25
C ALA A 219 -4.45 -18.71 3.62
N LEU A 220 -3.95 -19.14 2.46
CA LEU A 220 -4.31 -20.43 1.86
C LEU A 220 -3.94 -21.63 2.73
N ALA A 221 -2.92 -21.49 3.58
CA ALA A 221 -2.47 -22.55 4.48
C ALA A 221 -3.10 -22.47 5.88
N ILE A 222 -3.28 -21.26 6.42
CA ILE A 222 -3.63 -21.08 7.84
C ILE A 222 -4.87 -20.20 8.10
N GLY A 223 -5.53 -19.75 7.04
CA GLY A 223 -6.65 -18.81 7.11
C GLY A 223 -6.19 -17.34 7.27
N LEU A 224 -7.04 -16.39 6.79
CA LEU A 224 -6.65 -14.99 6.67
C LEU A 224 -6.39 -14.31 8.01
N GLN A 225 -7.25 -14.54 9.01
CA GLN A 225 -7.10 -13.95 10.34
C GLN A 225 -5.73 -14.31 10.96
N SER A 226 -5.34 -15.60 10.88
CA SER A 226 -4.05 -16.06 11.41
C SER A 226 -2.87 -15.46 10.64
N ALA A 227 -2.96 -15.43 9.30
CA ALA A 227 -1.93 -14.86 8.44
C ALA A 227 -1.71 -13.37 8.76
N VAL A 228 -2.77 -12.58 8.89
CA VAL A 228 -2.67 -11.16 9.29
C VAL A 228 -2.06 -11.03 10.68
N SER A 229 -2.49 -11.85 11.65
CA SER A 229 -1.94 -11.80 13.01
C SER A 229 -0.45 -12.14 13.07
N GLU A 230 0.03 -13.06 12.23
CA GLU A 230 1.47 -13.34 12.10
C GLU A 230 2.22 -12.13 11.52
N MET A 231 1.71 -11.52 10.44
CA MET A 231 2.33 -10.33 9.83
C MET A 231 2.35 -9.14 10.78
N ARG A 232 1.25 -8.90 11.49
CA ARG A 232 1.14 -7.84 12.50
C ARG A 232 2.25 -7.90 13.53
N ARG A 233 2.54 -9.09 14.06
CA ARG A 233 3.62 -9.26 15.06
C ARG A 233 4.99 -8.87 14.52
N LEU A 234 5.27 -9.13 13.24
CA LEU A 234 6.54 -8.74 12.62
C LEU A 234 6.64 -7.23 12.43
N VAL A 235 5.52 -6.58 12.08
CA VAL A 235 5.46 -5.13 11.88
C VAL A 235 5.54 -4.36 13.21
N GLU A 236 4.85 -4.83 14.24
CA GLU A 236 4.84 -4.17 15.56
C GLU A 236 6.13 -4.37 16.35
N ASN A 237 6.75 -5.54 16.22
CA ASN A 237 7.94 -5.91 17.01
C ASN A 237 9.09 -6.33 16.09
N PRO A 238 9.53 -5.46 15.18
CA PRO A 238 10.57 -5.83 14.25
C PRO A 238 11.89 -6.04 14.99
N ARG A 239 12.57 -7.13 14.64
CA ARG A 239 13.93 -7.38 15.12
C ARG A 239 14.86 -6.34 14.50
N ARG A 240 15.56 -5.60 15.34
CA ARG A 240 16.49 -4.54 14.89
C ARG A 240 17.80 -5.06 14.32
N ASP A 241 18.10 -6.36 14.49
CA ASP A 241 19.33 -6.98 13.98
C ASP A 241 19.01 -7.90 12.80
N PRO A 242 19.36 -7.49 11.57
CA PRO A 242 19.13 -8.30 10.37
C PRO A 242 19.96 -9.60 10.33
N LEU A 243 20.95 -9.77 11.23
CA LEU A 243 21.79 -10.97 11.29
C LEU A 243 21.15 -12.11 12.09
N PHE A 244 20.21 -11.84 13.00
CA PHE A 244 19.57 -12.87 13.83
C PHE A 244 18.52 -13.73 13.09
N GLY A 245 18.01 -13.33 11.96
CA GLY A 245 17.05 -14.11 11.15
C GLY A 245 17.67 -15.29 10.39
N ARG A 246 18.98 -15.55 10.53
CA ARG A 246 19.76 -16.46 9.69
C ARG A 246 20.27 -17.73 10.34
N LEU A 247 19.97 -17.95 11.59
CA LEU A 247 20.49 -19.08 12.36
C LEU A 247 19.38 -20.04 12.83
N ASN A 248 18.45 -20.42 11.94
CA ASN A 248 17.66 -21.66 12.12
C ASN A 248 17.13 -22.16 10.78
#